data_1c743d66eb3ecc065afe82d6041fc33c
#
_entry.id   1c743d66eb3ecc065afe82d6041fc33c
#
_cell.length_a   1.000
_cell.length_b   1.000
_cell.length_c   1.000
_cell.angle_alpha   90.00
_cell.angle_beta   90.00
_cell.angle_gamma   90.00
#
_symmetry.space_group_name_H-M   'P 1'
#
loop_
_entity.id
_entity.type
_entity.pdbx_description
1 polymer ?
#
loop_
_entity_poly.entity_id
_entity_poly.type
_entity_poly.pdbx_seq_one_letter_code
_entity_poly.pdbx_strand_id
1 'polypeptide(L)' 'MTTKELREKETGHLKHELLEQQKHLFELRSQAVTEKLEDPSQLKKTRKEIARMKTVLRQRELDAARK' A
#
# COMPACT_ATOMS: atom_id res chain seq x y z
N MET A 1 2.70 7.80 -4.01
CA MET A 1 3.96 7.31 -4.61
C MET A 1 3.71 6.69 -5.97
N THR A 2 4.63 6.92 -6.90
CA THR A 2 4.55 6.29 -8.21
C THR A 2 5.15 4.88 -8.16
N THR A 3 4.84 4.05 -9.16
CA THR A 3 5.42 2.71 -9.26
C THR A 3 6.94 2.77 -9.38
N LYS A 4 7.45 3.78 -10.08
CA LYS A 4 8.90 3.97 -10.22
C LYS A 4 9.57 4.21 -8.87
N GLU A 5 8.99 5.07 -8.05
CA GLU A 5 9.51 5.35 -6.70
C GLU A 5 9.51 4.10 -5.83
N LEU A 6 8.43 3.31 -5.92
CA LEU A 6 8.35 2.06 -5.16
C LEU A 6 9.41 1.05 -5.58
N ARG A 7 9.72 0.99 -6.87
CA ARG A 7 10.74 0.07 -7.39
C ARG A 7 12.16 0.43 -6.92
N GLU A 8 12.40 1.68 -6.60
CA GLU A 8 13.70 2.14 -6.11
C GLU A 8 13.94 1.80 -4.64
N LYS A 9 12.90 1.45 -3.89
CA LYS A 9 12.99 1.14 -2.47
C LYS A 9 13.38 -0.31 -2.23
N GLU A 10 14.05 -0.54 -1.09
CA GLU A 10 14.40 -1.89 -0.67
C GLU A 10 13.14 -2.68 -0.27
N THR A 11 13.21 -4.00 -0.47
CA THR A 11 12.09 -4.90 -0.20
C THR A 11 11.62 -4.81 1.26
N GLY A 12 12.55 -4.79 2.21
CA GLY A 12 12.20 -4.68 3.62
C GLY A 12 11.46 -3.39 3.94
N HIS A 13 11.92 -2.29 3.34
CA HIS A 13 11.29 -0.98 3.51
C HIS A 13 9.87 -0.96 2.92
N LEU A 14 9.69 -1.58 1.75
CA LEU A 14 8.38 -1.70 1.11
C LEU A 14 7.41 -2.51 1.96
N LYS A 15 7.87 -3.61 2.55
CA LYS A 15 7.04 -4.44 3.42
C LYS A 15 6.58 -3.67 4.65
N HIS A 16 7.47 -2.87 5.23
CA HIS A 16 7.15 -2.03 6.37
C HIS A 16 6.11 -0.96 6.00
N GLU A 17 6.33 -0.28 4.87
CA GLU A 17 5.38 0.72 4.39
C GLU A 17 4.02 0.11 4.06
N LEU A 18 4.01 -1.09 3.48
CA LEU A 18 2.76 -1.80 3.18
C LEU A 18 1.99 -2.07 4.46
N LEU A 19 2.66 -2.53 5.49
CA LEU A 19 2.02 -2.80 6.78
C LEU A 19 1.41 -1.52 7.35
N GLU A 20 2.14 -0.41 7.30
CA GLU A 20 1.66 0.88 7.79
C GLU A 20 0.45 1.38 6.99
N GLN A 21 0.48 1.23 5.66
CA GLN A 21 -0.63 1.62 4.82
C GLN A 21 -1.87 0.76 5.08
N GLN A 22 -1.68 -0.52 5.38
CA GLN A 22 -2.79 -1.40 5.74
C GLN A 22 -3.43 -0.97 7.06
N LYS A 23 -2.64 -0.57 8.03
CA LYS A 23 -3.16 -0.03 9.30
C LYS A 23 -3.93 1.27 9.06
N HIS A 24 -3.39 2.14 8.22
CA HIS A 24 -4.04 3.40 7.87
C HIS A 24 -5.38 3.16 7.18
N LEU A 25 -5.43 2.20 6.26
CA LEU A 25 -6.67 1.83 5.59
C LEU A 25 -7.71 1.32 6.59
N PHE A 26 -7.29 0.51 7.54
CA PHE A 26 -8.17 0.01 8.58
C PHE A 26 -8.76 1.16 9.41
N GLU A 27 -7.94 2.12 9.78
CA GLU A 27 -8.40 3.31 10.52
C GLU A 27 -9.40 4.12 9.70
N LEU A 28 -9.13 4.33 8.42
CA LEU A 28 -10.04 5.05 7.54
C LEU A 28 -11.38 4.34 7.39
N ARG A 29 -11.36 3.01 7.27
CA ARG A 29 -12.59 2.23 7.21
C ARG A 29 -13.40 2.34 8.51
N SER A 30 -12.71 2.32 9.64
CA SER A 30 -13.35 2.48 10.93
C SER A 30 -14.01 3.85 11.05
N GLN A 31 -13.34 4.90 10.59
CA GLN A 31 -13.90 6.24 10.57
C GLN A 31 -15.11 6.34 9.65
N ALA A 32 -15.07 5.66 8.51
CA ALA A 32 -16.19 5.64 7.58
C ALA A 32 -17.44 4.99 8.18
N VAL A 33 -17.25 3.91 8.95
CA VAL A 33 -18.35 3.24 9.64
C VAL A 33 -19.01 4.13 10.67
N THR A 34 -18.21 4.96 11.37
CA THR A 34 -18.73 5.89 12.37
C THR A 34 -19.14 7.25 11.82
N GLU A 35 -19.09 7.40 10.50
CA GLU A 35 -19.42 8.64 9.78
C GLU A 35 -18.53 9.83 10.15
N LYS A 36 -17.34 9.55 10.66
CA LYS A 36 -16.36 10.60 11.03
C LYS A 36 -15.30 10.85 9.97
N LEU A 37 -15.38 10.15 8.83
CA LEU A 37 -14.43 10.33 7.75
C LEU A 37 -14.73 11.62 6.98
N GLU A 38 -13.77 12.54 7.01
CA GLU A 38 -13.93 13.85 6.35
C GLU A 38 -13.70 13.79 4.85
N ASP A 39 -12.79 12.92 4.40
CA ASP A 39 -12.41 12.83 2.99
C ASP A 39 -12.47 11.39 2.51
N PRO A 40 -13.58 10.99 1.85
CA PRO A 40 -13.70 9.62 1.32
C PRO A 40 -12.67 9.27 0.25
N SER A 41 -12.08 10.25 -0.41
CA SER A 41 -11.08 10.00 -1.45
C SER A 41 -9.81 9.37 -0.89
N GLN A 42 -9.54 9.54 0.41
CA GLN A 42 -8.38 8.93 1.05
C GLN A 42 -8.45 7.41 1.06
N LEU A 43 -9.66 6.84 1.18
CA LEU A 43 -9.86 5.40 1.09
C LEU A 43 -9.38 4.87 -0.26
N LYS A 44 -9.79 5.52 -1.34
CA LYS A 44 -9.40 5.12 -2.70
C LYS A 44 -7.89 5.27 -2.90
N LYS A 45 -7.32 6.37 -2.47
CA LYS A 45 -5.88 6.62 -2.60
C LYS A 45 -5.06 5.58 -1.85
N THR A 46 -5.44 5.29 -0.61
CA THR A 46 -4.72 4.32 0.21
C THR A 46 -4.82 2.92 -0.38
N ARG A 47 -6.01 2.53 -0.85
CA ARG A 47 -6.19 1.23 -1.50
C ARG A 47 -5.32 1.10 -2.75
N LYS A 48 -5.23 2.15 -3.56
CA LYS A 48 -4.39 2.15 -4.76
C LYS A 48 -2.91 2.04 -4.40
N GLU A 49 -2.46 2.74 -3.38
CA GLU A 49 -1.07 2.65 -2.93
C GLU A 49 -0.72 1.25 -2.44
N ILE A 50 -1.62 0.65 -1.66
CA ILE A 50 -1.44 -0.73 -1.18
C ILE A 50 -1.35 -1.69 -2.38
N ALA A 51 -2.22 -1.55 -3.36
CA ALA A 51 -2.20 -2.39 -4.56
C ALA A 51 -0.89 -2.23 -5.33
N ARG A 52 -0.38 -1.01 -5.47
CA ARG A 52 0.90 -0.76 -6.14
C ARG A 52 2.06 -1.41 -5.40
N MET A 53 2.09 -1.28 -4.08
CA MET A 53 3.13 -1.89 -3.26
C MET A 53 3.10 -3.41 -3.36
N LYS A 54 1.92 -4.01 -3.31
CA LYS A 54 1.76 -5.46 -3.47
C LYS A 54 2.23 -5.92 -4.85
N THR A 55 1.92 -5.15 -5.90
CA THR A 55 2.34 -5.47 -7.25
C THR A 55 3.87 -5.46 -7.37
N VAL A 56 4.52 -4.46 -6.84
CA VAL A 56 5.98 -4.36 -6.86
C VAL A 56 6.63 -5.50 -6.08
N LEU A 57 6.12 -5.80 -4.89
CA LEU A 57 6.63 -6.90 -4.08
C LEU A 57 6.44 -8.25 -4.77
N ARG A 58 5.26 -8.47 -5.36
CA ARG A 58 4.98 -9.69 -6.11
C ARG A 58 5.93 -9.85 -7.28
N GLN A 59 6.20 -8.77 -8.00
CA GLN A 59 7.11 -8.79 -9.13
C GLN A 59 8.53 -9.16 -8.69
N ARG A 60 8.98 -8.63 -7.55
CA ARG A 60 10.29 -8.98 -6.98
C ARG A 60 10.37 -10.45 -6.59
N GLU A 61 9.30 -11.00 -6.03
CA GLU A 61 9.24 -12.43 -5.69
C GLU A 61 9.36 -13.29 -6.95
N LEU A 62 8.63 -12.92 -8.02
CA LEU A 62 8.69 -13.63 -9.28
C LEU A 62 10.08 -13.57 -9.91
N ASP A 63 10.70 -12.41 -9.88
CA ASP A 63 12.04 -12.23 -10.42
C ASP A 63 13.07 -13.06 -9.64
N ALA A 64 12.94 -13.10 -8.32
CA ALA A 64 13.80 -13.93 -7.49
C ALA A 64 13.61 -15.43 -7.75
N ALA A 65 12.38 -15.86 -8.03
CA ALA A 65 12.08 -17.25 -8.31
C ALA A 65 12.61 -17.70 -9.68
N ARG A 66 12.85 -16.77 -10.59
CA ARG A 66 13.37 -17.09 -11.94
C ARG A 66 14.87 -17.33 -11.97
N LYS A 67 15.59 -17.04 -10.93
CA LYS A 67 17.05 -17.21 -10.87
C LYS A 67 17.46 -18.67 -10.66
#